data_d75e375e0bff610b204619d736b8b53f
#
_entry.id   d75e375e0bff610b204619d736b8b53f
#
_cell.length_a   1.000
_cell.length_b   1.000
_cell.length_c   1.000
_cell.angle_alpha   90.00
_cell.angle_beta   90.00
_cell.angle_gamma   90.00
#
_symmetry.space_group_name_H-M   'P 1'
#
loop_
_entity.id
_entity.type
_entity.pdbx_description
1 polymer ?
#
loop_
_entity_poly.entity_id
_entity_poly.type
_entity_poly.pdbx_seq_one_letter_code
_entity_poly.pdbx_strand_id
1 'polypeptide(L)'
;MQRPSPFNGFDLLNHMAVMVTARGKEAAGEAMEQLLKEYKENHENGTSTYRGEEKYRVMFEGIACWPYLRATSHGLRDRGINMVTTIYADAFGFDYHSFDEMIAAYCSVPNAINLEKSRDKRIKLCKDNNVEGLLVH
;
A
#
# COMPACT_ATOMS: atom_id res chain seq x y z
N MET A 1 7.93 14.31 -3.10
CA MET A 1 7.59 13.32 -2.03
C MET A 1 8.85 13.02 -1.24
N GLN A 2 8.70 12.97 0.11
CA GLN A 2 9.79 12.74 1.06
C GLN A 2 10.55 11.43 0.78
N ARG A 3 11.88 11.43 1.01
CA ARG A 3 12.72 10.24 1.11
C ARG A 3 13.38 10.18 2.49
N PRO A 4 13.33 9.03 3.16
CA PRO A 4 12.55 7.83 2.80
C PRO A 4 11.04 8.09 2.87
N SER A 5 10.25 7.25 2.21
CA SER A 5 8.79 7.21 2.38
C SER A 5 8.45 7.05 3.86
N PRO A 6 7.38 7.66 4.40
CA PRO A 6 7.05 7.56 5.82
C PRO A 6 6.80 6.13 6.32
N PHE A 7 6.68 5.18 5.41
CA PHE A 7 6.49 3.77 5.73
C PHE A 7 7.26 2.84 4.79
N ASN A 8 7.53 1.64 5.27
CA ASN A 8 7.93 0.50 4.48
C ASN A 8 6.69 -0.15 3.87
N GLY A 9 6.60 -0.28 2.56
CA GLY A 9 5.41 -0.80 1.90
C GLY A 9 5.01 -2.22 2.31
N PHE A 10 5.92 -3.03 2.81
CA PHE A 10 5.58 -4.34 3.37
C PHE A 10 4.74 -4.25 4.65
N ASP A 11 4.76 -3.12 5.36
CA ASP A 11 3.87 -2.87 6.49
C ASP A 11 2.42 -2.79 6.03
N LEU A 12 2.15 -2.25 4.82
CA LEU A 12 0.80 -2.26 4.22
C LEU A 12 0.27 -3.69 4.04
N LEU A 13 1.11 -4.61 3.58
CA LEU A 13 0.72 -6.01 3.40
C LEU A 13 0.42 -6.67 4.75
N ASN A 14 1.23 -6.44 5.77
CA ASN A 14 1.00 -6.97 7.11
C ASN A 14 -0.32 -6.45 7.72
N HIS A 15 -0.59 -5.15 7.59
CA HIS A 15 -1.81 -4.54 8.12
C HIS A 15 -3.05 -4.88 7.30
N MET A 16 -2.89 -5.23 6.04
CA MET A 16 -4.00 -5.65 5.18
C MET A 16 -4.72 -6.89 5.73
N ALA A 17 -4.01 -7.78 6.41
CA ALA A 17 -4.64 -8.93 7.06
C ALA A 17 -5.71 -8.47 8.07
N VAL A 18 -5.44 -7.44 8.86
CA VAL A 18 -6.41 -6.85 9.80
C VAL A 18 -7.56 -6.19 9.05
N MET A 19 -7.26 -5.40 8.02
CA MET A 19 -8.29 -4.72 7.21
C MET A 19 -9.27 -5.69 6.55
N VAL A 20 -8.80 -6.85 6.12
CA VAL A 20 -9.63 -7.85 5.43
C VAL A 20 -10.38 -8.74 6.42
N THR A 21 -9.69 -9.29 7.42
CA THR A 21 -10.26 -10.32 8.31
C THR A 21 -11.07 -9.77 9.47
N ALA A 22 -10.80 -8.55 9.89
CA ALA A 22 -11.46 -7.90 11.03
C ALA A 22 -12.35 -6.71 10.60
N ARG A 23 -12.69 -6.60 9.32
CA ARG A 23 -13.56 -5.55 8.79
C ARG A 23 -14.89 -5.51 9.54
N GLY A 24 -15.32 -4.30 9.92
CA GLY A 24 -16.54 -4.07 10.69
C GLY A 24 -16.40 -4.25 12.21
N LYS A 25 -15.20 -4.58 12.70
CA LYS A 25 -14.91 -4.59 14.13
C LYS A 25 -14.29 -3.26 14.55
N GLU A 26 -14.79 -2.71 15.67
CA GLU A 26 -14.31 -1.43 16.24
C GLU A 26 -12.77 -1.42 16.43
N ALA A 27 -12.24 -2.45 17.06
CA ALA A 27 -10.81 -2.58 17.31
C ALA A 27 -9.95 -2.57 16.02
N ALA A 28 -10.51 -3.02 14.88
CA ALA A 28 -9.80 -2.92 13.60
C ALA A 28 -9.79 -1.49 13.07
N GLY A 29 -10.88 -0.73 13.27
CA GLY A 29 -10.94 0.69 12.97
C GLY A 29 -9.91 1.47 13.78
N GLU A 30 -9.91 1.31 15.10
CA GLU A 30 -8.95 1.95 16.02
C GLU A 30 -7.49 1.66 15.62
N ALA A 31 -7.18 0.40 15.26
CA ALA A 31 -5.84 0.02 14.81
C ALA A 31 -5.43 0.73 13.51
N MET A 32 -6.36 0.89 12.55
CA MET A 32 -6.08 1.60 11.30
C MET A 32 -5.95 3.12 11.52
N GLU A 33 -6.76 3.71 12.39
CA GLU A 33 -6.64 5.13 12.76
C GLU A 33 -5.29 5.42 13.43
N GLN A 34 -4.87 4.55 14.36
CA GLN A 34 -3.55 4.65 14.99
C GLN A 34 -2.43 4.55 13.97
N LEU A 35 -2.50 3.58 13.05
CA LEU A 35 -1.51 3.43 11.98
C LEU A 35 -1.43 4.66 11.07
N LEU A 36 -2.58 5.21 10.69
CA LEU A 36 -2.63 6.43 9.89
C LEU A 36 -2.00 7.62 10.61
N LYS A 37 -2.24 7.73 11.92
CA LYS A 37 -1.62 8.76 12.76
C LYS A 37 -0.10 8.63 12.77
N GLU A 38 0.42 7.42 13.00
CA GLU A 38 1.87 7.15 13.00
C GLU A 38 2.51 7.49 11.64
N TYR A 39 1.86 7.17 10.52
CA TYR A 39 2.37 7.52 9.20
C TYR A 39 2.38 9.03 8.93
N LYS A 40 1.37 9.77 9.42
CA LYS A 40 1.35 11.22 9.35
C LYS A 40 2.47 11.85 10.19
N GLU A 41 2.64 11.37 11.42
CA GLU A 41 3.74 11.81 12.31
C GLU A 41 5.11 11.52 11.68
N ASN A 42 5.31 10.35 11.07
CA ASN A 42 6.53 10.04 10.35
C ASN A 42 6.76 10.99 9.18
N HIS A 43 5.70 11.33 8.45
CA HIS A 43 5.79 12.28 7.35
C HIS A 43 6.19 13.68 7.84
N GLU A 44 5.56 14.17 8.88
CA GLU A 44 5.83 15.49 9.48
C GLU A 44 7.25 15.60 10.06
N ASN A 45 7.71 14.53 10.70
CA ASN A 45 9.03 14.48 11.35
C ASN A 45 10.16 14.05 10.41
N GLY A 46 9.88 13.71 9.15
CA GLY A 46 10.88 13.22 8.22
C GLY A 46 11.43 11.84 8.59
N THR A 47 10.68 11.05 9.37
CA THR A 47 11.03 9.70 9.80
C THR A 47 10.31 8.63 8.96
N SER A 48 10.69 7.36 9.14
CA SER A 48 10.15 6.24 8.39
C SER A 48 10.23 4.94 9.15
N THR A 49 9.30 4.02 8.89
CA THR A 49 9.46 2.62 9.29
C THR A 49 10.43 1.85 8.36
N TYR A 50 10.77 2.41 7.21
CA TYR A 50 11.79 1.84 6.34
C TYR A 50 13.19 2.01 6.95
N ARG A 51 13.81 0.89 7.30
CA ARG A 51 15.12 0.86 7.97
C ARG A 51 16.22 0.73 6.91
N GLY A 52 16.91 1.83 6.63
CA GLY A 52 18.02 1.89 5.69
C GLY A 52 17.92 3.08 4.75
N GLU A 53 18.85 3.15 3.79
CA GLU A 53 18.84 4.16 2.75
C GLU A 53 17.84 3.78 1.64
N GLU A 54 16.82 4.59 1.41
CA GLU A 54 15.88 4.40 0.30
C GLU A 54 16.51 4.93 -1.00
N LYS A 55 17.06 4.03 -1.81
CA LYS A 55 17.66 4.34 -3.12
C LYS A 55 16.63 4.30 -4.23
N TYR A 56 15.78 3.29 -4.23
CA TYR A 56 14.80 3.01 -5.28
C TYR A 56 13.41 2.81 -4.70
N ARG A 57 12.40 3.30 -5.43
CA ARG A 57 10.99 3.13 -5.13
C ARG A 57 10.34 2.21 -6.12
N VAL A 58 9.65 1.19 -5.63
CA VAL A 58 8.92 0.27 -6.50
C VAL A 58 7.44 0.18 -6.14
N MET A 59 6.61 -0.05 -7.15
CA MET A 59 5.24 -0.51 -6.98
C MET A 59 5.25 -2.04 -7.06
N PHE A 60 4.59 -2.68 -6.11
CA PHE A 60 4.35 -4.13 -6.16
C PHE A 60 3.07 -4.42 -6.93
N GLU A 61 3.18 -5.29 -7.93
CA GLU A 61 2.06 -5.78 -8.75
C GLU A 61 1.92 -7.28 -8.57
N GLY A 62 0.73 -7.71 -8.19
CA GLY A 62 0.41 -9.11 -7.95
C GLY A 62 0.06 -9.42 -6.50
N ILE A 63 -0.09 -10.68 -6.19
CA ILE A 63 -0.43 -11.17 -4.86
C ILE A 63 0.86 -11.43 -4.09
N ALA A 64 0.91 -10.95 -2.84
CA ALA A 64 2.08 -11.15 -2.00
C ALA A 64 2.31 -12.63 -1.67
N CYS A 65 3.54 -13.10 -1.78
CA CYS A 65 3.92 -14.43 -1.35
C CYS A 65 4.05 -14.46 0.18
N TRP A 66 2.94 -14.66 0.86
CA TRP A 66 2.81 -14.53 2.32
C TRP A 66 3.88 -15.27 3.13
N PRO A 67 4.23 -16.55 2.82
CA PRO A 67 5.25 -17.26 3.58
C PRO A 67 6.65 -16.65 3.46
N TYR A 68 6.90 -15.86 2.41
CA TYR A 68 8.21 -15.28 2.11
C TYR A 68 8.26 -13.76 2.23
N LEU A 69 7.22 -13.10 2.75
CA LEU A 69 7.17 -11.65 2.90
C LEU A 69 8.40 -11.09 3.59
N ARG A 70 8.80 -11.70 4.71
CA ARG A 70 9.96 -11.26 5.49
C ARG A 70 11.25 -11.38 4.68
N ALA A 71 11.45 -12.49 4.00
CA ALA A 71 12.66 -12.71 3.19
C ALA A 71 12.72 -11.73 2.02
N THR A 72 11.60 -11.53 1.33
CA THR A 72 11.49 -10.57 0.21
C THR A 72 11.75 -9.15 0.70
N SER A 73 11.10 -8.71 1.78
CA SER A 73 11.28 -7.39 2.37
C SER A 73 12.74 -7.13 2.75
N HIS A 74 13.38 -8.08 3.41
CA HIS A 74 14.79 -7.94 3.78
C HIS A 74 15.70 -7.89 2.55
N GLY A 75 15.50 -8.78 1.58
CA GLY A 75 16.31 -8.81 0.37
C GLY A 75 16.21 -7.53 -0.47
N LEU A 76 15.04 -6.90 -0.52
CA LEU A 76 14.84 -5.60 -1.17
C LEU A 76 15.48 -4.47 -0.36
N ARG A 77 15.23 -4.43 0.94
CA ARG A 77 15.80 -3.41 1.84
C ARG A 77 17.33 -3.40 1.80
N ASP A 78 17.97 -4.56 1.82
CA ASP A 78 19.43 -4.69 1.78
C ASP A 78 20.04 -4.13 0.48
N ARG A 79 19.18 -3.90 -0.54
CA ARG A 79 19.53 -3.25 -1.81
C ARG A 79 19.04 -1.81 -1.92
N GLY A 80 18.47 -1.27 -0.85
CA GLY A 80 17.91 0.09 -0.83
C GLY A 80 16.60 0.23 -1.61
N ILE A 81 15.88 -0.87 -1.83
CA ILE A 81 14.62 -0.88 -2.56
C ILE A 81 13.45 -0.84 -1.56
N ASN A 82 12.64 0.21 -1.62
CA ASN A 82 11.40 0.32 -0.84
C ASN A 82 10.19 0.13 -1.74
N MET A 83 9.28 -0.74 -1.34
CA MET A 83 7.96 -0.83 -1.93
C MET A 83 7.09 0.29 -1.34
N VAL A 84 6.74 1.30 -2.14
CA VAL A 84 6.03 2.49 -1.67
C VAL A 84 4.54 2.46 -1.98
N THR A 85 4.11 1.56 -2.84
CA THR A 85 2.69 1.37 -3.18
C THR A 85 2.45 -0.01 -3.78
N THR A 86 1.21 -0.45 -3.77
CA THR A 86 0.79 -1.70 -4.39
C THR A 86 -0.66 -1.60 -4.84
N ILE A 87 -0.95 -2.11 -6.03
CA ILE A 87 -2.32 -2.24 -6.52
C ILE A 87 -3.15 -3.25 -5.71
N TYR A 88 -2.47 -4.20 -5.05
CA TYR A 88 -3.15 -5.21 -4.24
C TYR A 88 -3.79 -4.62 -2.98
N ALA A 89 -3.10 -3.73 -2.27
CA ALA A 89 -3.69 -3.05 -1.11
C ALA A 89 -4.84 -2.11 -1.52
N ASP A 90 -4.71 -1.45 -2.67
CA ASP A 90 -5.75 -0.58 -3.21
C ASP A 90 -7.06 -1.33 -3.55
N ALA A 91 -6.97 -2.63 -3.85
CA ALA A 91 -8.15 -3.47 -4.08
C ALA A 91 -8.99 -3.73 -2.81
N PHE A 92 -8.48 -3.43 -1.62
CA PHE A 92 -9.14 -3.67 -0.34
C PHE A 92 -9.39 -2.38 0.46
N GLY A 93 -8.82 -1.27 0.04
CA GLY A 93 -9.01 0.05 0.67
C GLY A 93 -10.22 0.75 0.05
N PHE A 94 -11.37 0.68 0.73
CA PHE A 94 -12.59 1.33 0.30
C PHE A 94 -12.93 2.51 1.21
N ASP A 95 -13.34 3.60 0.58
CA ASP A 95 -13.91 4.76 1.27
C ASP A 95 -15.33 4.95 0.75
N TYR A 96 -16.33 4.80 1.64
CA TYR A 96 -17.74 4.98 1.30
C TYR A 96 -18.56 5.26 2.56
N HIS A 97 -19.59 6.10 2.42
CA HIS A 97 -20.50 6.52 3.48
C HIS A 97 -21.97 6.24 3.18
N SER A 98 -22.26 5.64 2.02
CA SER A 98 -23.61 5.25 1.60
C SER A 98 -23.57 3.92 0.84
N PHE A 99 -24.75 3.33 0.63
CA PHE A 99 -24.87 2.10 -0.15
C PHE A 99 -24.45 2.30 -1.62
N ASP A 100 -24.84 3.40 -2.22
CA ASP A 100 -24.49 3.70 -3.62
C ASP A 100 -22.99 3.93 -3.79
N GLU A 101 -22.36 4.64 -2.84
CA GLU A 101 -20.91 4.81 -2.82
C GLU A 101 -20.18 3.48 -2.61
N MET A 102 -20.72 2.60 -1.76
CA MET A 102 -20.18 1.25 -1.58
C MET A 102 -20.20 0.48 -2.90
N ILE A 103 -21.31 0.48 -3.62
CA ILE A 103 -21.41 -0.18 -4.93
C ILE A 103 -20.40 0.42 -5.91
N ALA A 104 -20.31 1.75 -5.98
CA ALA A 104 -19.34 2.44 -6.83
C ALA A 104 -17.89 2.08 -6.49
N ALA A 105 -17.55 2.00 -5.20
CA ALA A 105 -16.23 1.58 -4.72
C ALA A 105 -15.89 0.14 -5.17
N TYR A 106 -16.81 -0.80 -4.99
CA TYR A 106 -16.62 -2.18 -5.46
C TYR A 106 -16.52 -2.29 -6.98
N CYS A 107 -17.24 -1.46 -7.74
CA CYS A 107 -17.12 -1.39 -9.19
C CYS A 107 -15.81 -0.74 -9.68
N SER A 108 -15.04 -0.12 -8.80
CA SER A 108 -13.79 0.57 -9.12
C SER A 108 -12.53 -0.25 -8.82
N VAL A 109 -12.66 -1.44 -8.24
CA VAL A 109 -11.51 -2.29 -7.93
C VAL A 109 -10.79 -2.76 -9.20
N PRO A 110 -9.48 -3.04 -9.15
CA PRO A 110 -8.68 -3.38 -10.32
C PRO A 110 -9.24 -4.51 -11.19
N ASN A 111 -9.93 -5.47 -10.58
CA ASN A 111 -10.52 -6.63 -11.29
C ASN A 111 -11.93 -6.35 -11.87
N ALA A 112 -12.56 -5.24 -11.50
CA ALA A 112 -13.91 -4.87 -11.98
C ALA A 112 -13.89 -3.81 -13.09
N ILE A 113 -12.74 -3.21 -13.38
CA ILE A 113 -12.56 -2.16 -14.38
C ILE A 113 -11.93 -2.68 -15.66
N ASN A 114 -12.15 -1.99 -16.79
CA ASN A 114 -11.51 -2.33 -18.05
C ASN A 114 -10.00 -2.04 -18.04
N LEU A 115 -9.30 -2.53 -19.06
CA LEU A 115 -7.84 -2.41 -19.15
C LEU A 115 -7.35 -0.96 -19.17
N GLU A 116 -8.09 -0.04 -19.81
CA GLU A 116 -7.70 1.37 -19.89
C GLU A 116 -7.74 2.02 -18.51
N LYS A 117 -8.84 1.88 -17.79
CA LYS A 117 -8.97 2.39 -16.41
C LYS A 117 -7.96 1.73 -15.47
N SER A 118 -7.72 0.44 -15.64
CA SER A 118 -6.74 -0.33 -14.87
C SER A 118 -5.31 0.18 -15.09
N ARG A 119 -4.95 0.46 -16.34
CA ARG A 119 -3.68 1.11 -16.71
C ARG A 119 -3.56 2.49 -16.08
N ASP A 120 -4.58 3.34 -16.25
CA ASP A 120 -4.54 4.72 -15.79
C ASP A 120 -4.43 4.81 -14.26
N LYS A 121 -5.09 3.89 -13.54
CA LYS A 121 -4.97 3.75 -12.08
C LYS A 121 -3.53 3.42 -11.67
N ARG A 122 -2.86 2.49 -12.36
CA ARG A 122 -1.46 2.14 -12.10
C ARG A 122 -0.52 3.30 -12.39
N ILE A 123 -0.72 3.98 -13.52
CA ILE A 123 0.07 5.16 -13.88
C ILE A 123 -0.08 6.24 -12.80
N LYS A 124 -1.30 6.47 -12.31
CA LYS A 124 -1.55 7.43 -11.23
C LYS A 124 -0.80 7.02 -9.96
N LEU A 125 -0.91 5.79 -9.52
CA LEU A 125 -0.19 5.30 -8.33
C LEU A 125 1.33 5.45 -8.47
N CYS A 126 1.87 5.13 -9.64
CA CYS A 126 3.30 5.31 -9.90
C CYS A 126 3.74 6.78 -9.82
N LYS A 127 2.96 7.69 -10.42
CA LYS A 127 3.26 9.13 -10.40
C LYS A 127 3.13 9.74 -9.00
N ASP A 128 2.04 9.43 -8.31
CA ASP A 128 1.77 9.97 -6.97
C ASP A 128 2.83 9.53 -5.95
N ASN A 129 3.43 8.37 -6.15
CA ASN A 129 4.43 7.79 -5.23
C ASN A 129 5.87 7.89 -5.75
N ASN A 130 6.13 8.57 -6.87
CA ASN A 130 7.44 8.66 -7.51
C ASN A 130 8.10 7.28 -7.68
N VAL A 131 7.36 6.34 -8.24
CA VAL A 131 7.81 4.98 -8.51
C VAL A 131 8.84 4.97 -9.65
N GLU A 132 9.94 4.27 -9.45
CA GLU A 132 11.06 4.15 -10.40
C GLU A 132 11.11 2.77 -11.04
N GLY A 133 10.38 1.79 -10.50
CA GLY A 133 10.32 0.43 -11.02
C GLY A 133 9.09 -0.34 -10.58
N LEU A 134 8.81 -1.42 -11.29
CA LEU A 134 7.74 -2.35 -10.96
C LEU A 134 8.34 -3.67 -10.49
N LEU A 135 7.82 -4.18 -9.37
CA LEU A 135 8.10 -5.52 -8.88
C LEU A 135 6.86 -6.36 -9.14
N VAL A 136 6.93 -7.23 -10.13
CA VAL A 136 5.83 -8.11 -10.55
C VAL A 136 6.05 -9.51 -10.00
N HIS A 137 5.02 -10.05 -9.35
CA HIS A 137 5.04 -11.39 -8.77
C HIS A 137 3.83 -12.23 -9.24
#